data_61d39cee598d9949c46e31b83fd07797
#
_entry.id   61d39cee598d9949c46e31b83fd07797
#
_cell.length_a   1.000
_cell.length_b   1.000
_cell.length_c   1.000
_cell.angle_alpha   90.00
_cell.angle_beta   90.00
_cell.angle_gamma   90.00
#
_symmetry.space_group_name_H-M   'P 1'
#
loop_
_entity.id
_entity.type
_entity.pdbx_description
1 polymer ?
#
loop_
_entity_poly.entity_id
_entity_poly.type
_entity_poly.pdbx_seq_one_letter_code
_entity_poly.pdbx_strand_id
1 'polypeptide(L)'
;MLLFVSEDGSQKLSVDFSKYPVPQSIQLELATGAATAIGPMGTWKRLGTAKNIQPTVAIITRWIATTRPELTTLADLTVADARMLALSDPDSRRLGTMRALFRYCAEVPEEVVYELARHRIPRPDSAREPYTDAELERICSVMRNIAREAQNRIRTHRALIADLRAGRLDSLPDSDPQRKLAVALDHCERTGDLPRSKVTGAPSTEARRLAQGIGRGRPGLMALIHLTTTEAWALAVLLAALTGFNASVLNTLPARHLRATGDDEAVVALVETNKPRRRANAKVTLPLTSDSFDGLKPSLTTPVGVYLTVLELTELTRKQLGTDNAFAFFTGKHYTGKKNSKAAPFRAGLPNSMGRIPDWVAPWLTGD
;
A
#
# COMPACT_ATOMS: atom_id res chain seq x y z
N MET A 1 7.24 27.52 4.48
CA MET A 1 6.62 26.19 4.66
C MET A 1 5.92 25.78 3.35
N LEU A 2 6.15 24.57 2.85
CA LEU A 2 5.53 24.01 1.65
C LEU A 2 4.52 22.92 2.07
N LEU A 3 3.31 22.97 1.54
CA LEU A 3 2.29 21.95 1.76
C LEU A 3 2.00 21.21 0.44
N PHE A 4 2.28 19.92 0.40
CA PHE A 4 1.82 19.02 -0.66
C PHE A 4 0.48 18.39 -0.25
N VAL A 5 -0.47 18.38 -1.16
CA VAL A 5 -1.74 17.66 -1.02
C VAL A 5 -1.90 16.76 -2.25
N SER A 6 -2.20 15.46 -2.05
CA SER A 6 -2.46 14.55 -3.18
C SER A 6 -3.72 14.98 -3.94
N GLU A 7 -3.83 14.58 -5.23
CA GLU A 7 -4.95 14.95 -6.09
C GLU A 7 -6.32 14.55 -5.51
N ASP A 8 -6.37 13.46 -4.75
CA ASP A 8 -7.56 12.97 -4.04
C ASP A 8 -7.76 13.61 -2.64
N GLY A 9 -6.87 14.52 -2.24
CA GLY A 9 -6.92 15.20 -0.94
C GLY A 9 -6.60 14.29 0.27
N SER A 10 -6.41 12.99 0.05
CA SER A 10 -6.28 12.00 1.14
C SER A 10 -4.93 12.07 1.88
N GLN A 11 -3.91 12.60 1.23
CA GLN A 11 -2.55 12.59 1.76
C GLN A 11 -1.95 14.00 1.75
N LYS A 12 -1.28 14.34 2.85
CA LYS A 12 -0.63 15.65 3.02
C LYS A 12 0.80 15.46 3.47
N LEU A 13 1.71 16.32 2.98
CA LEU A 13 3.10 16.41 3.40
C LEU A 13 3.45 17.88 3.60
N SER A 14 4.02 18.20 4.76
CA SER A 14 4.52 19.54 5.06
C SER A 14 6.04 19.51 5.12
N VAL A 15 6.69 20.45 4.45
CA VAL A 15 8.16 20.66 4.47
C VAL A 15 8.44 22.09 4.91
N ASP A 16 9.21 22.20 5.99
CA ASP A 16 9.62 23.49 6.54
C ASP A 16 11.07 23.80 6.11
N PHE A 17 11.22 24.74 5.19
CA PHE A 17 12.52 25.13 4.64
C PHE A 17 13.33 26.02 5.57
N SER A 18 12.71 26.68 6.56
CA SER A 18 13.42 27.54 7.51
C SER A 18 14.37 26.78 8.46
N LYS A 19 14.26 25.47 8.50
CA LYS A 19 15.08 24.60 9.35
C LYS A 19 16.45 24.24 8.75
N TYR A 20 16.68 24.59 7.48
CA TYR A 20 17.92 24.21 6.80
C TYR A 20 19.02 25.26 7.03
N PRO A 21 20.29 24.83 7.22
CA PRO A 21 21.40 25.72 7.61
C PRO A 21 22.01 26.45 6.40
N VAL A 22 21.20 27.22 5.68
CA VAL A 22 21.59 28.02 4.53
C VAL A 22 20.91 29.39 4.60
N PRO A 23 21.42 30.42 3.87
CA PRO A 23 20.78 31.75 3.79
C PRO A 23 19.31 31.67 3.41
N GLN A 24 18.51 32.62 3.91
CA GLN A 24 17.06 32.65 3.67
C GLN A 24 16.70 32.74 2.18
N SER A 25 17.53 33.41 1.37
CA SER A 25 17.40 33.43 -0.09
C SER A 25 17.41 32.04 -0.69
N ILE A 26 18.40 31.21 -0.37
CA ILE A 26 18.53 29.83 -0.83
C ILE A 26 17.35 28.98 -0.33
N GLN A 27 16.92 29.16 0.93
CA GLN A 27 15.74 28.48 1.46
C GLN A 27 14.49 28.81 0.62
N LEU A 28 14.31 30.07 0.24
CA LEU A 28 13.17 30.53 -0.56
C LEU A 28 13.25 30.01 -1.99
N GLU A 29 14.42 30.07 -2.62
CA GLU A 29 14.66 29.56 -3.98
C GLU A 29 14.34 28.06 -4.08
N LEU A 30 14.84 27.23 -3.13
CA LEU A 30 14.53 25.81 -3.06
C LEU A 30 13.06 25.53 -2.78
N ALA A 31 12.42 26.35 -1.92
CA ALA A 31 11.00 26.22 -1.61
C ALA A 31 10.11 26.56 -2.84
N THR A 32 10.49 27.60 -3.59
CA THR A 32 9.81 28.00 -4.83
C THR A 32 9.95 26.93 -5.91
N GLY A 33 11.17 26.40 -6.11
CA GLY A 33 11.39 25.29 -7.04
C GLY A 33 10.58 24.05 -6.67
N ALA A 34 10.55 23.70 -5.39
CA ALA A 34 9.74 22.57 -4.91
C ALA A 34 8.23 22.83 -5.08
N ALA A 35 7.75 24.06 -4.83
CA ALA A 35 6.36 24.44 -5.06
C ALA A 35 5.98 24.33 -6.54
N THR A 36 6.85 24.77 -7.46
CA THR A 36 6.65 24.61 -8.90
C THR A 36 6.61 23.14 -9.30
N ALA A 37 7.50 22.31 -8.75
CA ALA A 37 7.57 20.88 -9.04
C ALA A 37 6.29 20.11 -8.64
N ILE A 38 5.64 20.49 -7.52
CA ILE A 38 4.39 19.89 -7.05
C ILE A 38 3.14 20.59 -7.59
N GLY A 39 3.29 21.81 -8.11
CA GLY A 39 2.20 22.65 -8.61
C GLY A 39 1.50 22.04 -9.85
N PRO A 40 0.45 22.69 -10.38
CA PRO A 40 -0.37 22.16 -11.49
C PRO A 40 0.45 21.75 -12.71
N MET A 41 1.47 22.52 -13.07
CA MET A 41 2.34 22.25 -14.22
C MET A 41 3.54 21.38 -13.88
N GLY A 42 3.79 21.08 -12.59
CA GLY A 42 4.89 20.27 -12.15
C GLY A 42 4.65 18.77 -12.39
N THR A 43 5.72 18.00 -12.26
CA THR A 43 5.71 16.53 -12.49
C THR A 43 5.57 15.70 -11.22
N TRP A 44 5.65 16.30 -10.04
CA TRP A 44 5.62 15.60 -8.75
C TRP A 44 4.20 15.52 -8.17
N LYS A 45 3.36 14.69 -8.77
CA LYS A 45 1.94 14.52 -8.40
C LYS A 45 1.69 13.49 -7.31
N ARG A 46 2.71 12.69 -6.94
CA ARG A 46 2.55 11.60 -5.98
C ARG A 46 3.24 11.92 -4.67
N LEU A 47 2.60 11.57 -3.56
CA LEU A 47 3.21 11.67 -2.22
C LEU A 47 4.56 10.95 -2.14
N GLY A 48 4.72 9.77 -2.78
CA GLY A 48 5.98 9.03 -2.82
C GLY A 48 7.13 9.84 -3.45
N THR A 49 6.85 10.66 -4.47
CA THR A 49 7.84 11.57 -5.05
C THR A 49 8.06 12.79 -4.16
N ALA A 50 6.99 13.39 -3.63
CA ALA A 50 7.06 14.53 -2.75
C ALA A 50 7.85 14.24 -1.45
N LYS A 51 7.75 13.03 -0.91
CA LYS A 51 8.53 12.59 0.27
C LYS A 51 10.04 12.66 0.07
N ASN A 52 10.53 12.61 -1.18
CA ASN A 52 11.95 12.72 -1.47
C ASN A 52 12.46 14.18 -1.43
N ILE A 53 11.59 15.19 -1.38
CA ILE A 53 11.97 16.60 -1.28
C ILE A 53 12.82 16.83 -0.03
N GLN A 54 12.28 16.46 1.12
CA GLN A 54 12.90 16.74 2.40
C GLN A 54 14.33 16.17 2.53
N PRO A 55 14.61 14.88 2.27
CA PRO A 55 15.98 14.35 2.32
C PRO A 55 16.88 14.94 1.23
N THR A 56 16.35 15.27 0.05
CA THR A 56 17.15 15.88 -1.02
C THR A 56 17.55 17.30 -0.66
N VAL A 57 16.62 18.13 -0.16
CA VAL A 57 16.92 19.49 0.30
C VAL A 57 17.91 19.47 1.47
N ALA A 58 17.76 18.53 2.41
CA ALA A 58 18.70 18.38 3.53
C ALA A 58 20.14 18.08 3.08
N ILE A 59 20.31 17.32 1.98
CA ILE A 59 21.63 17.03 1.42
C ILE A 59 22.20 18.27 0.73
N ILE A 60 21.43 18.91 -0.14
CA ILE A 60 21.84 20.12 -0.86
C ILE A 60 22.28 21.18 0.14
N THR A 61 21.43 21.48 1.12
CA THR A 61 21.69 22.57 2.08
C THR A 61 22.84 22.25 3.03
N ARG A 62 23.01 20.99 3.43
CA ARG A 62 24.16 20.56 4.22
C ARG A 62 25.45 20.72 3.40
N TRP A 63 25.44 20.27 2.16
CA TRP A 63 26.59 20.41 1.27
C TRP A 63 26.94 21.85 1.06
N ILE A 64 25.97 22.74 0.79
CA ILE A 64 26.22 24.19 0.67
C ILE A 64 26.85 24.73 1.97
N ALA A 65 26.26 24.46 3.11
CA ALA A 65 26.73 24.95 4.40
C ALA A 65 28.15 24.49 4.75
N THR A 66 28.60 23.32 4.27
CA THR A 66 29.92 22.76 4.57
C THR A 66 30.98 23.07 3.51
N THR A 67 30.58 23.17 2.24
CA THR A 67 31.53 23.27 1.11
C THR A 67 31.56 24.65 0.49
N ARG A 68 30.42 25.36 0.51
CA ARG A 68 30.26 26.70 -0.08
C ARG A 68 29.50 27.64 0.87
N PRO A 69 29.99 27.83 2.11
CA PRO A 69 29.29 28.63 3.13
C PRO A 69 29.12 30.11 2.72
N GLU A 70 29.87 30.61 1.75
CA GLU A 70 29.78 31.96 1.19
C GLU A 70 28.62 32.14 0.21
N LEU A 71 27.99 31.03 -0.28
CA LEU A 71 26.88 31.13 -1.22
C LEU A 71 25.67 31.82 -0.57
N THR A 72 25.16 32.84 -1.26
CA THR A 72 23.95 33.57 -0.84
C THR A 72 22.77 33.33 -1.75
N THR A 73 22.96 32.80 -2.96
CA THR A 73 21.92 32.43 -3.93
C THR A 73 22.35 31.21 -4.72
N LEU A 74 21.37 30.45 -5.25
CA LEU A 74 21.62 29.31 -6.14
C LEU A 74 22.20 29.75 -7.51
N ALA A 75 22.09 31.04 -7.88
CA ALA A 75 22.64 31.58 -9.10
C ALA A 75 24.19 31.54 -9.12
N ASP A 76 24.82 31.49 -7.95
CA ASP A 76 26.30 31.45 -7.83
C ASP A 76 26.87 30.03 -7.89
N LEU A 77 26.01 29.01 -8.09
CA LEU A 77 26.46 27.64 -8.30
C LEU A 77 27.22 27.50 -9.62
N THR A 78 28.29 26.72 -9.59
CA THR A 78 29.15 26.45 -10.76
C THR A 78 29.03 25.00 -11.23
N VAL A 79 29.52 24.71 -12.42
CA VAL A 79 29.65 23.33 -12.94
C VAL A 79 30.51 22.45 -12.02
N ALA A 80 31.55 23.02 -11.39
CA ALA A 80 32.37 22.29 -10.41
C ALA A 80 31.54 21.91 -9.18
N ASP A 81 30.68 22.80 -8.69
CA ASP A 81 29.77 22.55 -7.59
C ASP A 81 28.78 21.43 -7.93
N ALA A 82 28.24 21.41 -9.15
CA ALA A 82 27.36 20.33 -9.63
C ALA A 82 28.03 18.95 -9.56
N ARG A 83 29.30 18.85 -9.97
CA ARG A 83 30.09 17.61 -9.90
C ARG A 83 30.32 17.15 -8.47
N MET A 84 30.76 18.08 -7.61
CA MET A 84 31.00 17.77 -6.20
C MET A 84 29.72 17.35 -5.48
N LEU A 85 28.62 18.04 -5.73
CA LEU A 85 27.32 17.74 -5.16
C LEU A 85 26.82 16.37 -5.63
N ALA A 86 27.01 16.03 -6.91
CA ALA A 86 26.65 14.71 -7.46
C ALA A 86 27.45 13.56 -6.83
N LEU A 87 28.71 13.81 -6.44
CA LEU A 87 29.58 12.83 -5.80
C LEU A 87 29.34 12.72 -4.28
N SER A 88 28.75 13.74 -3.67
CA SER A 88 28.50 13.78 -2.21
C SER A 88 27.46 12.77 -1.72
N ASP A 89 26.58 12.30 -2.61
CA ASP A 89 25.56 11.30 -2.29
C ASP A 89 25.51 10.17 -3.34
N PRO A 90 25.89 8.95 -2.96
CA PRO A 90 25.90 7.81 -3.87
C PRO A 90 24.49 7.28 -4.20
N ASP A 91 23.42 7.80 -3.58
CA ASP A 91 22.05 7.34 -3.86
C ASP A 91 21.52 7.93 -5.19
N SER A 92 21.47 7.07 -6.20
CA SER A 92 20.98 7.42 -7.55
C SER A 92 19.56 7.99 -7.56
N ARG A 93 18.72 7.63 -6.59
CA ARG A 93 17.34 8.14 -6.48
C ARG A 93 17.31 9.58 -6.01
N ARG A 94 18.17 9.92 -5.04
CA ARG A 94 18.29 11.28 -4.52
C ARG A 94 18.89 12.21 -5.56
N LEU A 95 19.92 11.76 -6.28
CA LEU A 95 20.45 12.52 -7.40
C LEU A 95 19.38 12.78 -8.48
N GLY A 96 18.54 11.80 -8.78
CA GLY A 96 17.40 11.98 -9.69
C GLY A 96 16.40 13.04 -9.21
N THR A 97 16.13 13.08 -7.89
CA THR A 97 15.26 14.10 -7.28
C THR A 97 15.92 15.48 -7.28
N MET A 98 17.22 15.55 -6.99
CA MET A 98 18.01 16.79 -7.02
C MET A 98 18.02 17.43 -8.42
N ARG A 99 18.29 16.64 -9.46
CA ARG A 99 18.20 17.07 -10.85
C ARG A 99 16.82 17.64 -11.20
N ALA A 100 15.78 16.91 -10.76
CA ALA A 100 14.43 17.34 -11.00
C ALA A 100 14.09 18.62 -10.24
N LEU A 101 14.54 18.79 -9.00
CA LEU A 101 14.34 20.00 -8.21
C LEU A 101 15.03 21.21 -8.85
N PHE A 102 16.30 21.10 -9.21
CA PHE A 102 17.06 22.20 -9.80
C PHE A 102 16.49 22.68 -11.14
N ARG A 103 15.84 21.82 -11.92
CA ARG A 103 15.10 22.23 -13.13
C ARG A 103 13.93 23.17 -12.86
N TYR A 104 13.42 23.17 -11.63
CA TYR A 104 12.31 24.02 -11.21
C TYR A 104 12.78 25.25 -10.39
N CYS A 105 14.06 25.33 -10.04
CA CYS A 105 14.64 26.51 -9.43
C CYS A 105 15.13 27.42 -10.56
N ALA A 106 14.46 28.55 -10.75
CA ALA A 106 14.77 29.48 -11.85
C ALA A 106 16.16 30.12 -11.73
N GLU A 107 16.64 30.21 -10.50
CA GLU A 107 17.94 30.84 -10.16
C GLU A 107 19.12 29.92 -10.48
N VAL A 108 18.93 28.62 -10.56
CA VAL A 108 20.04 27.68 -10.85
C VAL A 108 20.49 27.82 -12.30
N PRO A 109 21.79 28.07 -12.57
CA PRO A 109 22.30 28.17 -13.91
C PRO A 109 22.06 26.93 -14.75
N GLU A 110 21.72 27.10 -16.03
CA GLU A 110 21.37 26.02 -16.93
C GLU A 110 22.52 25.00 -17.09
N GLU A 111 23.77 25.46 -17.12
CA GLU A 111 24.96 24.62 -17.19
C GLU A 111 25.13 23.71 -15.96
N VAL A 112 24.71 24.17 -14.77
CA VAL A 112 24.68 23.36 -13.53
C VAL A 112 23.63 22.24 -13.64
N VAL A 113 22.43 22.58 -14.13
CA VAL A 113 21.37 21.60 -14.38
C VAL A 113 21.80 20.57 -15.41
N TYR A 114 22.45 21.03 -16.49
CA TYR A 114 22.96 20.17 -17.55
C TYR A 114 24.05 19.21 -17.06
N GLU A 115 25.02 19.73 -16.28
CA GLU A 115 26.10 18.91 -15.72
C GLU A 115 25.56 17.83 -14.79
N LEU A 116 24.64 18.17 -13.88
CA LEU A 116 23.96 17.19 -13.04
C LEU A 116 23.22 16.15 -13.87
N ALA A 117 22.63 16.53 -15.02
CA ALA A 117 21.93 15.58 -15.88
C ALA A 117 22.87 14.59 -16.56
N ARG A 118 24.10 15.02 -16.89
CA ARG A 118 25.12 14.16 -17.53
C ARG A 118 25.78 13.18 -16.57
N HIS A 119 25.83 13.50 -15.29
CA HIS A 119 26.49 12.65 -14.31
C HIS A 119 25.78 11.30 -14.23
N ARG A 120 26.45 10.22 -14.66
CA ARG A 120 25.92 8.85 -14.56
C ARG A 120 26.39 8.25 -13.24
N ILE A 121 25.45 7.99 -12.35
CA ILE A 121 25.73 7.11 -11.22
C ILE A 121 25.66 5.68 -11.74
N PRO A 122 26.71 4.86 -11.57
CA PRO A 122 26.65 3.46 -11.86
C PRO A 122 25.44 2.86 -11.10
N ARG A 123 24.52 2.24 -11.82
CA ARG A 123 23.54 1.40 -11.16
C ARG A 123 24.33 0.26 -10.56
N PRO A 124 24.21 -0.01 -9.24
CA PRO A 124 24.72 -1.27 -8.72
C PRO A 124 24.11 -2.36 -9.59
N ASP A 125 24.94 -3.28 -10.05
CA ASP A 125 24.46 -4.45 -10.73
C ASP A 125 23.32 -5.03 -9.90
N SER A 126 22.21 -5.36 -10.56
CA SER A 126 21.09 -6.00 -9.88
C SER A 126 21.63 -7.31 -9.32
N ALA A 127 22.06 -7.29 -8.07
CA ALA A 127 22.56 -8.47 -7.37
C ALA A 127 21.47 -9.55 -7.16
N ARG A 128 20.27 -9.30 -7.69
CA ARG A 128 19.13 -10.22 -7.59
C ARG A 128 18.91 -10.88 -8.93
N GLU A 129 19.25 -12.13 -8.98
CA GLU A 129 18.83 -12.99 -10.08
C GLU A 129 17.30 -13.10 -10.11
N PRO A 130 16.70 -13.23 -11.30
CA PRO A 130 15.31 -13.58 -11.43
C PRO A 130 15.03 -14.91 -10.73
N TYR A 131 13.86 -15.06 -10.13
CA TYR A 131 13.42 -16.36 -9.64
C TYR A 131 13.38 -17.37 -10.79
N THR A 132 13.84 -18.58 -10.53
CA THR A 132 13.61 -19.73 -11.42
C THR A 132 12.11 -20.07 -11.44
N ASP A 133 11.67 -20.77 -12.48
CA ASP A 133 10.27 -21.20 -12.58
C ASP A 133 9.84 -22.07 -11.38
N ALA A 134 10.73 -22.92 -10.90
CA ALA A 134 10.49 -23.77 -9.72
C ALA A 134 10.35 -22.95 -8.43
N GLU A 135 11.17 -21.92 -8.25
CA GLU A 135 11.05 -21.00 -7.10
C GLU A 135 9.76 -20.19 -7.17
N LEU A 136 9.40 -19.68 -8.36
CA LEU A 136 8.18 -18.93 -8.56
C LEU A 136 6.95 -19.79 -8.27
N GLU A 137 6.92 -21.04 -8.76
CA GLU A 137 5.81 -21.97 -8.49
C GLU A 137 5.71 -22.32 -7.01
N ARG A 138 6.82 -22.52 -6.31
CA ARG A 138 6.84 -22.72 -4.84
C ARG A 138 6.26 -21.50 -4.12
N ILE A 139 6.67 -20.29 -4.48
CA ILE A 139 6.11 -19.04 -3.92
C ILE A 139 4.60 -18.99 -4.18
N CYS A 140 4.16 -19.23 -5.40
CA CYS A 140 2.74 -19.22 -5.76
C CYS A 140 1.94 -20.27 -4.99
N SER A 141 2.50 -21.46 -4.79
CA SER A 141 1.87 -22.53 -4.00
C SER A 141 1.63 -22.12 -2.56
N VAL A 142 2.64 -21.55 -1.90
CA VAL A 142 2.50 -21.01 -0.54
C VAL A 142 1.46 -19.89 -0.48
N MET A 143 1.47 -18.97 -1.44
CA MET A 143 0.51 -17.86 -1.48
C MET A 143 -0.92 -18.37 -1.70
N ARG A 144 -1.11 -19.41 -2.53
CA ARG A 144 -2.43 -20.07 -2.71
C ARG A 144 -2.93 -20.70 -1.41
N ASN A 145 -2.05 -21.33 -0.64
CA ASN A 145 -2.44 -21.94 0.64
C ASN A 145 -2.88 -20.87 1.65
N ILE A 146 -2.13 -19.78 1.79
CA ILE A 146 -2.52 -18.63 2.63
C ILE A 146 -3.88 -18.07 2.20
N ALA A 147 -4.09 -17.91 0.89
CA ALA A 147 -5.34 -17.39 0.35
C ALA A 147 -6.54 -18.34 0.60
N ARG A 148 -6.35 -19.66 0.43
CA ARG A 148 -7.40 -20.67 0.73
C ARG A 148 -7.77 -20.69 2.20
N GLU A 149 -6.80 -20.63 3.09
CA GLU A 149 -7.07 -20.58 4.54
C GLU A 149 -7.83 -19.31 4.92
N ALA A 150 -7.45 -18.16 4.37
CA ALA A 150 -8.19 -16.92 4.56
C ALA A 150 -9.63 -17.02 4.04
N GLN A 151 -9.81 -17.59 2.85
CA GLN A 151 -11.12 -17.79 2.23
C GLN A 151 -12.01 -18.70 3.07
N ASN A 152 -11.50 -19.85 3.48
CA ASN A 152 -12.24 -20.80 4.33
C ASN A 152 -12.60 -20.16 5.65
N ARG A 153 -11.67 -19.53 6.33
CA ARG A 153 -11.91 -18.86 7.60
C ARG A 153 -13.00 -17.78 7.49
N ILE A 154 -12.88 -16.87 6.53
CA ILE A 154 -13.81 -15.75 6.37
C ILE A 154 -15.20 -16.28 6.00
N ARG A 155 -15.30 -17.24 5.09
CA ARG A 155 -16.58 -17.84 4.69
C ARG A 155 -17.27 -18.54 5.86
N THR A 156 -16.53 -19.36 6.63
CA THR A 156 -17.05 -20.06 7.80
C THR A 156 -17.64 -19.07 8.82
N HIS A 157 -16.92 -17.99 9.10
CA HIS A 157 -17.40 -17.04 10.12
C HIS A 157 -18.51 -16.11 9.60
N ARG A 158 -18.54 -15.82 8.30
CA ARG A 158 -19.71 -15.14 7.68
C ARG A 158 -20.95 -16.03 7.69
N ALA A 159 -20.79 -17.32 7.43
CA ALA A 159 -21.88 -18.28 7.56
C ALA A 159 -22.42 -18.34 9.00
N LEU A 160 -21.54 -18.34 9.99
CA LEU A 160 -21.93 -18.31 11.40
C LEU A 160 -22.73 -17.05 11.76
N ILE A 161 -22.38 -15.88 11.23
CA ILE A 161 -23.17 -14.65 11.40
C ILE A 161 -24.53 -14.79 10.72
N ALA A 162 -24.57 -15.36 9.51
CA ALA A 162 -25.82 -15.60 8.81
C ALA A 162 -26.75 -16.59 9.57
N ASP A 163 -26.18 -17.61 10.22
CA ASP A 163 -26.90 -18.55 11.06
C ASP A 163 -27.52 -17.86 12.28
N LEU A 164 -26.78 -16.96 12.94
CA LEU A 164 -27.29 -16.15 14.03
C LEU A 164 -28.48 -15.28 13.58
N ARG A 165 -28.32 -14.57 12.48
CA ARG A 165 -29.35 -13.67 11.95
C ARG A 165 -30.61 -14.41 11.47
N ALA A 166 -30.45 -15.66 11.05
CA ALA A 166 -31.54 -16.52 10.66
C ALA A 166 -32.23 -17.26 11.84
N GLY A 167 -31.78 -17.00 13.08
CA GLY A 167 -32.32 -17.66 14.27
C GLY A 167 -31.89 -19.14 14.43
N ARG A 168 -30.97 -19.64 13.58
CA ARG A 168 -30.55 -21.07 13.67
C ARG A 168 -29.73 -21.38 14.93
N LEU A 169 -29.30 -20.38 15.65
CA LEU A 169 -28.56 -20.52 16.91
C LEU A 169 -29.42 -20.24 18.13
N ASP A 170 -30.73 -20.02 17.99
CA ASP A 170 -31.63 -19.67 19.09
C ASP A 170 -31.88 -20.84 20.07
N SER A 171 -31.72 -22.08 19.61
CA SER A 171 -31.78 -23.26 20.46
C SER A 171 -30.58 -23.44 21.38
N LEU A 172 -29.47 -22.76 21.09
CA LEU A 172 -28.26 -22.79 21.93
C LEU A 172 -28.41 -21.83 23.11
N PRO A 173 -27.94 -22.20 24.31
CA PRO A 173 -27.95 -21.30 25.44
C PRO A 173 -27.05 -20.07 25.21
N ASP A 174 -27.35 -18.96 25.86
CA ASP A 174 -26.53 -17.73 25.77
C ASP A 174 -25.08 -17.92 26.21
N SER A 175 -24.82 -18.95 27.02
CA SER A 175 -23.47 -19.33 27.44
C SER A 175 -22.68 -20.09 26.39
N ASP A 176 -23.34 -20.58 25.34
CA ASP A 176 -22.72 -21.39 24.31
C ASP A 176 -21.58 -20.60 23.58
N PRO A 177 -20.39 -21.19 23.42
CA PRO A 177 -19.24 -20.51 22.80
C PRO A 177 -19.49 -20.10 21.34
N GLN A 178 -20.21 -20.92 20.58
CA GLN A 178 -20.51 -20.64 19.17
C GLN A 178 -21.49 -19.47 19.04
N ARG A 179 -22.56 -19.45 19.87
CA ARG A 179 -23.50 -18.33 19.91
C ARG A 179 -22.83 -17.03 20.34
N LYS A 180 -21.99 -17.06 21.39
CA LYS A 180 -21.19 -15.90 21.83
C LYS A 180 -20.26 -15.37 20.73
N LEU A 181 -19.57 -16.28 20.04
CA LEU A 181 -18.70 -15.90 18.93
C LEU A 181 -19.52 -15.25 17.80
N ALA A 182 -20.65 -15.85 17.41
CA ALA A 182 -21.53 -15.30 16.39
C ALA A 182 -22.01 -13.88 16.73
N VAL A 183 -22.46 -13.64 17.97
CA VAL A 183 -22.89 -12.32 18.45
C VAL A 183 -21.76 -11.31 18.41
N ALA A 184 -20.56 -11.69 18.83
CA ALA A 184 -19.39 -10.81 18.79
C ALA A 184 -18.98 -10.47 17.36
N LEU A 185 -19.02 -11.44 16.45
CA LEU A 185 -18.70 -11.23 15.03
C LEU A 185 -19.76 -10.39 14.31
N ASP A 186 -21.04 -10.58 14.61
CA ASP A 186 -22.13 -9.77 14.07
C ASP A 186 -21.96 -8.30 14.50
N HIS A 187 -21.57 -8.05 15.75
CA HIS A 187 -21.22 -6.71 16.21
C HIS A 187 -20.04 -6.13 15.42
N CYS A 188 -18.95 -6.91 15.24
CA CYS A 188 -17.78 -6.49 14.48
C CYS A 188 -18.13 -6.14 13.02
N GLU A 189 -18.97 -6.96 12.37
CA GLU A 189 -19.41 -6.71 10.99
C GLU A 189 -20.22 -5.43 10.87
N ARG A 190 -21.17 -5.18 11.80
CA ARG A 190 -22.04 -3.99 11.74
C ARG A 190 -21.33 -2.70 12.09
N THR A 191 -20.38 -2.74 13.03
CA THR A 191 -19.78 -1.53 13.59
C THR A 191 -18.37 -1.23 13.09
N GLY A 192 -17.70 -2.24 12.52
CA GLY A 192 -16.27 -2.14 12.18
C GLY A 192 -15.37 -2.09 13.41
N ASP A 193 -15.88 -2.40 14.60
CA ASP A 193 -15.16 -2.36 15.87
C ASP A 193 -15.47 -3.57 16.74
N LEU A 194 -14.63 -3.81 17.73
CA LEU A 194 -14.83 -4.84 18.75
C LEU A 194 -15.95 -4.45 19.73
N PRO A 195 -16.69 -5.42 20.31
CA PRO A 195 -17.57 -5.15 21.43
C PRO A 195 -16.80 -4.51 22.58
N ARG A 196 -17.25 -3.34 23.04
CA ARG A 196 -16.57 -2.55 24.06
C ARG A 196 -17.34 -2.50 25.37
N SER A 197 -16.60 -2.37 26.47
CA SER A 197 -17.16 -2.04 27.79
C SER A 197 -17.72 -0.62 27.78
N LYS A 198 -18.96 -0.46 28.22
CA LYS A 198 -19.60 0.85 28.36
C LYS A 198 -18.89 1.76 29.38
N VAL A 199 -18.21 1.15 30.38
CA VAL A 199 -17.54 1.86 31.44
C VAL A 199 -16.15 2.33 31.03
N THR A 200 -15.34 1.45 30.43
CA THR A 200 -13.91 1.75 30.19
C THR A 200 -13.64 2.13 28.74
N GLY A 201 -14.56 1.88 27.82
CA GLY A 201 -14.33 2.02 26.37
C GLY A 201 -13.32 1.03 25.78
N ALA A 202 -12.74 0.15 26.62
CA ALA A 202 -11.84 -0.91 26.17
C ALA A 202 -12.63 -2.09 25.57
N PRO A 203 -12.00 -2.98 24.80
CA PRO A 203 -12.63 -4.22 24.36
C PRO A 203 -13.20 -4.97 25.56
N SER A 204 -14.44 -5.48 25.43
CA SER A 204 -15.12 -6.17 26.53
C SER A 204 -14.32 -7.40 26.98
N THR A 205 -14.54 -7.85 28.20
CA THR A 205 -13.86 -9.05 28.74
C THR A 205 -14.19 -10.27 27.87
N GLU A 206 -15.44 -10.37 27.39
CA GLU A 206 -15.88 -11.44 26.51
C GLU A 206 -15.14 -11.39 25.17
N ALA A 207 -15.08 -10.22 24.51
CA ALA A 207 -14.34 -10.06 23.26
C ALA A 207 -12.86 -10.43 23.41
N ARG A 208 -12.25 -10.13 24.55
CA ARG A 208 -10.85 -10.51 24.84
C ARG A 208 -10.70 -12.02 25.03
N ARG A 209 -11.61 -12.68 25.73
CA ARG A 209 -11.60 -14.14 25.93
C ARG A 209 -11.76 -14.88 24.59
N LEU A 210 -12.73 -14.47 23.78
CA LEU A 210 -12.93 -15.04 22.46
C LEU A 210 -11.70 -14.85 21.56
N ALA A 211 -11.08 -13.68 21.58
CA ALA A 211 -9.86 -13.41 20.82
C ALA A 211 -8.67 -14.27 21.30
N GLN A 212 -8.57 -14.59 22.59
CA GLN A 212 -7.52 -15.46 23.13
C GLN A 212 -7.65 -16.91 22.68
N GLY A 213 -8.91 -17.40 22.52
CA GLY A 213 -9.20 -18.77 22.05
C GLY A 213 -8.86 -19.02 20.59
N ILE A 214 -8.61 -17.98 19.78
CA ILE A 214 -8.38 -18.08 18.32
C ILE A 214 -6.91 -18.41 17.95
N GLY A 215 -6.02 -18.61 18.93
CA GLY A 215 -4.65 -19.09 18.71
C GLY A 215 -3.55 -18.01 18.70
N ARG A 216 -2.30 -18.47 18.67
CA ARG A 216 -1.07 -17.72 19.00
C ARG A 216 -0.68 -16.56 18.08
N GLY A 217 -1.46 -16.22 17.08
CA GLY A 217 -1.00 -15.28 16.05
C GLY A 217 -1.64 -13.90 16.05
N ARG A 218 -2.48 -13.54 16.99
CA ARG A 218 -3.14 -12.21 17.08
C ARG A 218 -3.77 -11.64 15.80
N PRO A 219 -4.70 -12.30 15.17
CA PRO A 219 -5.58 -11.49 14.38
C PRO A 219 -6.82 -11.04 15.15
N GLY A 220 -7.14 -11.64 16.27
CA GLY A 220 -8.34 -11.30 17.04
C GLY A 220 -9.64 -11.50 16.23
N LEU A 221 -10.77 -11.15 16.83
CA LEU A 221 -12.10 -11.34 16.22
C LEU A 221 -12.25 -10.70 14.84
N MET A 222 -11.67 -9.53 14.64
CA MET A 222 -11.76 -8.81 13.36
C MET A 222 -11.16 -9.61 12.19
N ALA A 223 -10.06 -10.31 12.42
CA ALA A 223 -9.43 -11.11 11.37
C ALA A 223 -10.22 -12.35 11.00
N LEU A 224 -11.20 -12.78 11.81
CA LEU A 224 -12.06 -13.90 11.43
C LEU A 224 -12.95 -13.58 10.23
N ILE A 225 -13.33 -12.31 10.06
CA ILE A 225 -14.24 -11.84 9.01
C ILE A 225 -13.61 -10.86 8.02
N HIS A 226 -12.37 -10.44 8.27
CA HIS A 226 -11.62 -9.53 7.41
C HIS A 226 -10.30 -10.15 6.95
N LEU A 227 -9.85 -9.73 5.78
CA LEU A 227 -8.55 -10.06 5.25
C LEU A 227 -7.45 -9.38 6.10
N THR A 228 -6.41 -10.12 6.46
CA THR A 228 -5.24 -9.59 7.17
C THR A 228 -4.19 -9.01 6.21
N THR A 229 -3.21 -8.31 6.75
CA THR A 229 -2.07 -7.77 5.98
C THR A 229 -1.34 -8.85 5.19
N THR A 230 -1.03 -9.99 5.82
CA THR A 230 -0.29 -11.09 5.19
C THR A 230 -1.09 -11.73 4.05
N GLU A 231 -2.37 -11.93 4.25
CA GLU A 231 -3.27 -12.53 3.27
C GLU A 231 -3.53 -11.59 2.08
N ALA A 232 -3.65 -10.28 2.34
CA ALA A 232 -3.73 -9.27 1.28
C ALA A 232 -2.44 -9.28 0.41
N TRP A 233 -1.28 -9.47 1.04
CA TRP A 233 -0.02 -9.65 0.32
C TRP A 233 0.00 -10.95 -0.48
N ALA A 234 -0.45 -12.05 0.07
CA ALA A 234 -0.47 -13.32 -0.63
C ALA A 234 -1.29 -13.23 -1.94
N LEU A 235 -2.50 -12.66 -1.86
CA LEU A 235 -3.34 -12.42 -3.03
C LEU A 235 -2.70 -11.43 -4.02
N ALA A 236 -2.01 -10.39 -3.53
CA ALA A 236 -1.32 -9.43 -4.39
C ALA A 236 -0.13 -10.08 -5.12
N VAL A 237 0.64 -10.94 -4.46
CA VAL A 237 1.74 -11.70 -5.07
C VAL A 237 1.22 -12.65 -6.14
N LEU A 238 0.14 -13.39 -5.86
CA LEU A 238 -0.51 -14.27 -6.85
C LEU A 238 -0.95 -13.47 -8.07
N LEU A 239 -1.62 -12.35 -7.86
CA LEU A 239 -2.10 -11.52 -8.97
C LEU A 239 -0.93 -10.92 -9.76
N ALA A 240 0.15 -10.52 -9.09
CA ALA A 240 1.38 -10.06 -9.76
C ALA A 240 2.03 -11.15 -10.60
N ALA A 241 2.17 -12.36 -10.05
CA ALA A 241 2.77 -13.50 -10.73
C ALA A 241 1.98 -13.91 -11.97
N LEU A 242 0.65 -13.93 -11.89
CA LEU A 242 -0.23 -14.35 -12.98
C LEU A 242 -0.43 -13.27 -14.07
N THR A 243 -0.23 -11.98 -13.74
CA THR A 243 -0.54 -10.88 -14.67
C THR A 243 0.67 -10.06 -15.09
N GLY A 244 1.79 -10.19 -14.40
CA GLY A 244 2.93 -9.28 -14.55
C GLY A 244 2.66 -7.86 -14.04
N PHE A 245 1.58 -7.62 -13.31
CA PHE A 245 1.26 -6.28 -12.79
C PHE A 245 2.25 -5.87 -11.71
N ASN A 246 2.74 -4.66 -11.80
CA ASN A 246 3.58 -4.10 -10.77
C ASN A 246 2.77 -3.62 -9.55
N ALA A 247 3.44 -3.48 -8.41
CA ALA A 247 2.81 -3.08 -7.15
C ALA A 247 2.02 -1.77 -7.23
N SER A 248 2.40 -0.82 -8.12
CA SER A 248 1.67 0.45 -8.24
C SER A 248 0.31 0.28 -8.92
N VAL A 249 0.18 -0.68 -9.85
CA VAL A 249 -1.09 -1.04 -10.49
C VAL A 249 -1.99 -1.74 -9.47
N LEU A 250 -1.45 -2.74 -8.78
CA LEU A 250 -2.20 -3.49 -7.76
C LEU A 250 -2.66 -2.59 -6.61
N ASN A 251 -1.84 -1.62 -6.20
CA ASN A 251 -2.18 -0.69 -5.12
C ASN A 251 -3.40 0.20 -5.44
N THR A 252 -3.67 0.44 -6.72
CA THR A 252 -4.79 1.27 -7.19
C THR A 252 -5.82 0.47 -7.96
N LEU A 253 -5.79 -0.86 -7.87
CA LEU A 253 -6.71 -1.74 -8.56
C LEU A 253 -8.14 -1.48 -8.06
N PRO A 254 -9.10 -1.08 -8.93
CA PRO A 254 -10.45 -0.83 -8.51
C PRO A 254 -11.23 -2.14 -8.32
N ALA A 255 -12.26 -2.09 -7.49
CA ALA A 255 -13.22 -3.18 -7.35
C ALA A 255 -14.26 -3.20 -8.48
N ARG A 256 -14.47 -2.07 -9.14
CA ARG A 256 -15.35 -1.98 -10.32
C ARG A 256 -14.68 -2.60 -11.53
N HIS A 257 -15.41 -3.43 -12.23
CA HIS A 257 -14.96 -4.06 -13.46
C HIS A 257 -16.14 -4.26 -14.41
N LEU A 258 -15.86 -4.25 -15.71
CA LEU A 258 -16.78 -4.69 -16.72
C LEU A 258 -16.54 -6.18 -16.97
N ARG A 259 -17.58 -6.97 -16.95
CA ARG A 259 -17.52 -8.35 -17.42
C ARG A 259 -17.83 -8.35 -18.91
N ALA A 260 -16.88 -8.73 -19.73
CA ALA A 260 -17.17 -9.09 -21.11
C ALA A 260 -17.56 -10.58 -21.10
N THR A 261 -18.82 -10.85 -21.41
CA THR A 261 -19.28 -12.19 -21.77
C THR A 261 -18.93 -12.37 -23.25
N GLY A 262 -17.78 -12.95 -23.53
CA GLY A 262 -17.55 -13.64 -24.81
C GLY A 262 -18.16 -15.03 -24.72
N ASP A 263 -18.28 -15.73 -25.84
CA ASP A 263 -18.81 -17.09 -25.94
C ASP A 263 -18.44 -17.97 -24.73
N ASP A 264 -19.30 -18.87 -24.37
CA ASP A 264 -19.49 -19.63 -23.12
C ASP A 264 -18.23 -20.17 -22.36
N GLU A 265 -17.03 -19.96 -22.83
CA GLU A 265 -15.82 -20.56 -22.24
C GLU A 265 -14.81 -19.60 -21.61
N ALA A 266 -14.88 -18.31 -21.82
CA ALA A 266 -13.91 -17.37 -21.27
C ALA A 266 -14.55 -16.22 -20.49
N VAL A 267 -14.21 -16.08 -19.20
CA VAL A 267 -14.57 -14.89 -18.39
C VAL A 267 -13.44 -13.88 -18.48
N VAL A 268 -13.74 -12.70 -18.99
CA VAL A 268 -12.84 -11.58 -19.03
C VAL A 268 -13.37 -10.47 -18.10
N ALA A 269 -12.60 -10.11 -17.09
CA ALA A 269 -12.87 -8.90 -16.32
C ALA A 269 -12.02 -7.77 -16.86
N LEU A 270 -12.65 -6.73 -17.39
CA LEU A 270 -11.98 -5.51 -17.82
C LEU A 270 -11.90 -4.55 -16.64
N VAL A 271 -10.68 -4.25 -16.21
CA VAL A 271 -10.42 -3.37 -15.06
C VAL A 271 -9.76 -2.09 -15.54
N GLU A 272 -10.42 -0.95 -15.31
CA GLU A 272 -9.81 0.36 -15.56
C GLU A 272 -8.88 0.73 -14.41
N THR A 273 -7.60 0.86 -14.70
CA THR A 273 -6.59 1.29 -13.73
C THR A 273 -5.90 2.56 -14.16
N ASN A 274 -5.34 3.28 -13.19
CA ASN A 274 -4.63 4.51 -13.46
C ASN A 274 -3.10 4.27 -13.38
N LYS A 275 -2.39 4.55 -14.50
CA LYS A 275 -0.92 4.58 -14.56
C LYS A 275 -0.44 6.04 -14.71
N PRO A 276 -0.37 6.82 -13.63
CA PRO A 276 -0.12 8.28 -13.68
C PRO A 276 1.16 8.67 -14.44
N ARG A 277 2.13 7.76 -14.60
CA ARG A 277 3.35 8.02 -15.39
C ARG A 277 3.08 8.21 -16.89
N ARG A 278 1.92 7.80 -17.39
CA ARG A 278 1.54 7.91 -18.80
C ARG A 278 0.83 9.22 -19.16
N ARG A 279 0.72 10.16 -18.23
CA ARG A 279 0.08 11.50 -18.43
C ARG A 279 -1.32 11.38 -19.06
N ALA A 280 -1.53 11.93 -20.26
CA ALA A 280 -2.81 11.88 -20.96
C ALA A 280 -3.36 10.45 -21.17
N ASN A 281 -2.49 9.44 -21.25
CA ASN A 281 -2.84 8.02 -21.37
C ASN A 281 -2.76 7.27 -20.04
N ALA A 282 -3.03 7.97 -18.93
CA ALA A 282 -2.94 7.40 -17.57
C ALA A 282 -3.99 6.30 -17.31
N LYS A 283 -5.17 6.42 -17.90
CA LYS A 283 -6.21 5.38 -17.81
C LYS A 283 -5.84 4.22 -18.74
N VAL A 284 -5.79 3.03 -18.19
CA VAL A 284 -5.47 1.81 -18.91
C VAL A 284 -6.50 0.76 -18.54
N THR A 285 -7.19 0.22 -19.53
CA THR A 285 -8.04 -0.96 -19.34
C THR A 285 -7.17 -2.20 -19.38
N LEU A 286 -7.24 -3.00 -18.34
CA LEU A 286 -6.48 -4.24 -18.21
C LEU A 286 -7.45 -5.43 -18.29
N PRO A 287 -7.29 -6.33 -19.26
CA PRO A 287 -8.02 -7.58 -19.28
C PRO A 287 -7.43 -8.53 -18.23
N LEU A 288 -8.30 -9.09 -17.39
CA LEU A 288 -8.01 -10.25 -16.56
C LEU A 288 -8.75 -11.42 -17.20
N THR A 289 -8.02 -12.37 -17.73
CA THR A 289 -8.57 -13.51 -18.46
C THR A 289 -8.56 -14.78 -17.61
N SER A 290 -9.44 -15.72 -17.93
CA SER A 290 -9.41 -17.10 -17.46
C SER A 290 -9.49 -18.01 -18.70
N ASP A 291 -8.57 -18.94 -18.81
CA ASP A 291 -8.53 -19.90 -19.93
C ASP A 291 -9.57 -21.01 -19.78
N SER A 292 -10.23 -21.12 -18.64
CA SER A 292 -11.32 -22.06 -18.42
C SER A 292 -12.29 -21.56 -17.37
N PHE A 293 -13.55 -21.74 -17.65
CA PHE A 293 -14.65 -21.50 -16.73
C PHE A 293 -15.03 -22.82 -16.06
N ASP A 294 -14.36 -23.16 -14.98
CA ASP A 294 -14.79 -24.27 -14.11
C ASP A 294 -15.87 -23.72 -13.16
N GLY A 295 -17.07 -23.61 -13.71
CA GLY A 295 -18.33 -23.34 -13.04
C GLY A 295 -18.27 -22.44 -11.81
N LEU A 296 -18.29 -21.11 -11.96
CA LEU A 296 -18.58 -20.11 -10.91
C LEU A 296 -17.69 -20.08 -9.64
N LYS A 297 -16.71 -20.97 -9.50
CA LYS A 297 -15.79 -20.94 -8.35
C LYS A 297 -14.53 -20.14 -8.68
N PRO A 298 -14.23 -19.09 -7.91
CA PRO A 298 -12.99 -18.32 -8.11
C PRO A 298 -11.78 -19.26 -7.94
N SER A 299 -11.07 -19.54 -9.02
CA SER A 299 -9.83 -20.33 -8.98
C SER A 299 -8.65 -19.42 -8.60
N LEU A 300 -7.80 -19.86 -7.69
CA LEU A 300 -6.56 -19.17 -7.35
C LEU A 300 -5.41 -19.40 -8.36
N THR A 301 -5.73 -20.07 -9.48
CA THR A 301 -4.77 -20.34 -10.56
C THR A 301 -4.92 -19.41 -11.76
N THR A 302 -6.00 -18.62 -11.83
CA THR A 302 -6.27 -17.69 -12.92
C THR A 302 -6.32 -16.25 -12.45
N PRO A 303 -5.92 -15.27 -13.28
CA PRO A 303 -5.98 -13.85 -12.92
C PRO A 303 -7.36 -13.38 -12.46
N VAL A 304 -8.41 -13.76 -13.19
CA VAL A 304 -9.79 -13.43 -12.84
C VAL A 304 -10.19 -14.08 -11.52
N GLY A 305 -9.86 -15.36 -11.34
CA GLY A 305 -10.23 -16.09 -10.12
C GLY A 305 -9.59 -15.47 -8.86
N VAL A 306 -8.30 -15.10 -8.92
CA VAL A 306 -7.63 -14.39 -7.83
C VAL A 306 -8.29 -13.03 -7.59
N TYR A 307 -8.58 -12.27 -8.66
CA TYR A 307 -9.22 -10.97 -8.53
C TYR A 307 -10.62 -11.07 -7.89
N LEU A 308 -11.44 -12.01 -8.33
CA LEU A 308 -12.76 -12.24 -7.73
C LEU A 308 -12.66 -12.68 -6.27
N THR A 309 -11.66 -13.49 -5.93
CA THR A 309 -11.38 -13.85 -4.52
C THR A 309 -11.01 -12.60 -3.70
N VAL A 310 -10.18 -11.71 -4.25
CA VAL A 310 -9.89 -10.44 -3.58
C VAL A 310 -11.17 -9.66 -3.33
N LEU A 311 -12.05 -9.53 -4.34
CA LEU A 311 -13.31 -8.79 -4.21
C LEU A 311 -14.25 -9.40 -3.16
N GLU A 312 -14.37 -10.73 -3.13
CA GLU A 312 -15.17 -11.46 -2.15
C GLU A 312 -14.66 -11.18 -0.72
N LEU A 313 -13.35 -11.39 -0.49
CA LEU A 313 -12.79 -11.35 0.86
C LEU A 313 -12.67 -9.92 1.40
N THR A 314 -12.59 -8.91 0.53
CA THR A 314 -12.48 -7.49 0.91
C THR A 314 -13.81 -6.75 0.95
N GLU A 315 -14.92 -7.35 0.51
CA GLU A 315 -16.22 -6.70 0.38
C GLU A 315 -16.62 -5.93 1.64
N LEU A 316 -16.62 -6.60 2.78
CA LEU A 316 -16.98 -6.01 4.07
C LEU A 316 -16.05 -4.83 4.44
N THR A 317 -14.74 -5.02 4.28
CA THR A 317 -13.76 -3.99 4.58
C THR A 317 -13.90 -2.79 3.65
N ARG A 318 -14.16 -3.02 2.36
CA ARG A 318 -14.41 -1.94 1.39
C ARG A 318 -15.66 -1.14 1.74
N LYS A 319 -16.74 -1.84 2.13
CA LYS A 319 -17.98 -1.19 2.59
C LYS A 319 -17.74 -0.30 3.81
N GLN A 320 -17.00 -0.79 4.80
CA GLN A 320 -16.68 -0.04 6.01
C GLN A 320 -15.78 1.17 5.75
N LEU A 321 -14.87 1.09 4.77
CA LEU A 321 -13.99 2.20 4.38
C LEU A 321 -14.64 3.17 3.37
N GLY A 322 -15.75 2.81 2.74
CA GLY A 322 -16.33 3.57 1.64
C GLY A 322 -15.38 3.68 0.44
N THR A 323 -14.60 2.63 0.15
CA THR A 323 -13.57 2.64 -0.89
C THR A 323 -13.90 1.73 -2.05
N ASP A 324 -13.52 2.17 -3.27
CA ASP A 324 -13.60 1.35 -4.49
C ASP A 324 -12.28 0.60 -4.79
N ASN A 325 -11.28 0.67 -3.91
CA ASN A 325 -10.04 -0.09 -4.09
C ASN A 325 -10.29 -1.58 -3.84
N ALA A 326 -9.87 -2.45 -4.77
CA ALA A 326 -10.04 -3.90 -4.64
C ALA A 326 -9.37 -4.44 -3.38
N PHE A 327 -8.17 -3.94 -3.05
CA PHE A 327 -7.49 -4.33 -1.84
C PHE A 327 -7.91 -3.46 -0.66
N ALA A 328 -8.57 -4.07 0.30
CA ALA A 328 -8.92 -3.46 1.59
C ALA A 328 -8.75 -4.52 2.68
N PHE A 329 -8.04 -4.23 3.74
CA PHE A 329 -7.66 -5.23 4.73
C PHE A 329 -7.58 -4.68 6.16
N PHE A 330 -7.62 -5.57 7.13
CA PHE A 330 -7.43 -5.31 8.54
C PHE A 330 -5.94 -5.24 8.87
N THR A 331 -5.50 -4.13 9.49
CA THR A 331 -4.07 -3.87 9.73
C THR A 331 -3.49 -4.61 10.92
N GLY A 332 -4.32 -5.31 11.71
CA GLY A 332 -3.91 -5.94 12.96
C GLY A 332 -3.58 -4.95 14.10
N LYS A 333 -3.63 -3.65 13.82
CA LYS A 333 -3.44 -2.63 14.86
C LYS A 333 -4.68 -2.60 15.73
N HIS A 334 -4.52 -3.12 16.92
CA HIS A 334 -5.60 -3.14 17.89
C HIS A 334 -5.92 -1.73 18.34
N TYR A 335 -7.19 -1.48 18.51
CA TYR A 335 -7.73 -0.46 19.35
C TYR A 335 -7.20 -0.66 20.78
N THR A 336 -6.04 -0.12 21.09
CA THR A 336 -5.59 -0.03 22.46
C THR A 336 -6.44 1.01 23.19
N GLY A 337 -7.55 0.57 23.75
CA GLY A 337 -8.24 1.11 24.90
C GLY A 337 -8.76 2.54 24.88
N LYS A 338 -8.31 3.45 24.05
CA LYS A 338 -8.79 4.83 24.06
C LYS A 338 -9.50 5.18 22.74
N LYS A 339 -10.71 5.76 22.88
CA LYS A 339 -11.57 6.26 21.80
C LYS A 339 -10.87 7.22 20.80
N ASN A 340 -9.63 7.64 21.10
CA ASN A 340 -8.83 8.60 20.35
C ASN A 340 -7.58 8.02 19.69
N SER A 341 -7.43 6.69 19.56
CA SER A 341 -6.29 6.15 18.83
C SER A 341 -6.53 6.39 17.33
N LYS A 342 -5.75 7.30 16.73
CA LYS A 342 -5.81 7.71 15.32
C LYS A 342 -5.43 6.61 14.31
N ALA A 343 -5.21 5.39 14.73
CA ALA A 343 -4.88 4.29 13.84
C ALA A 343 -6.17 3.63 13.34
N ALA A 344 -6.57 3.95 12.11
CA ALA A 344 -7.65 3.23 11.46
C ALA A 344 -7.34 1.72 11.42
N PRO A 345 -8.27 0.85 11.84
CA PRO A 345 -8.04 -0.59 11.86
C PRO A 345 -7.96 -1.18 10.45
N PHE A 346 -8.51 -0.49 9.49
CA PHE A 346 -8.58 -0.87 8.10
C PHE A 346 -7.75 0.05 7.21
N ARG A 347 -7.29 -0.50 6.09
CA ARG A 347 -6.54 0.23 5.08
C ARG A 347 -6.97 -0.22 3.69
N ALA A 348 -7.03 0.74 2.76
CA ALA A 348 -7.17 0.49 1.33
C ALA A 348 -5.80 0.53 0.64
N GLY A 349 -5.67 -0.19 -0.49
CA GLY A 349 -4.43 -0.35 -1.24
C GLY A 349 -3.57 -1.50 -0.73
N LEU A 350 -2.36 -1.65 -1.26
CA LEU A 350 -1.46 -2.70 -0.81
C LEU A 350 -0.82 -2.36 0.55
N PRO A 351 -0.56 -3.37 1.38
CA PRO A 351 0.26 -3.19 2.57
C PRO A 351 1.68 -2.73 2.19
N ASN A 352 2.32 -1.91 3.01
CA ASN A 352 3.69 -1.45 2.76
C ASN A 352 4.73 -2.57 2.93
N SER A 353 4.39 -3.63 3.66
CA SER A 353 5.21 -4.82 3.88
C SER A 353 4.29 -6.02 4.13
N MET A 354 4.77 -7.23 3.93
CA MET A 354 4.03 -8.46 4.25
C MET A 354 3.62 -8.56 5.72
N GLY A 355 4.21 -7.74 6.58
CA GLY A 355 4.10 -7.94 8.01
C GLY A 355 5.00 -9.12 8.46
N ARG A 356 4.74 -9.62 9.67
CA ARG A 356 5.41 -10.84 10.15
C ARG A 356 4.82 -12.04 9.41
N ILE A 357 5.67 -12.77 8.72
CA ILE A 357 5.29 -14.06 8.13
C ILE A 357 4.84 -14.97 9.28
N PRO A 358 3.65 -15.57 9.23
CA PRO A 358 3.23 -16.51 10.25
C PRO A 358 4.25 -17.66 10.39
N ASP A 359 4.51 -18.09 11.61
CA ASP A 359 5.52 -19.12 11.90
C ASP A 359 5.25 -20.44 11.14
N TRP A 360 3.99 -20.74 10.81
CA TRP A 360 3.60 -21.92 10.02
C TRP A 360 3.94 -21.80 8.52
N VAL A 361 4.20 -20.60 8.02
CA VAL A 361 4.63 -20.40 6.61
C VAL A 361 6.15 -20.58 6.48
N ALA A 362 6.90 -20.35 7.54
CA ALA A 362 8.35 -20.41 7.51
C ALA A 362 8.91 -21.72 6.93
N PRO A 363 8.40 -22.92 7.30
CA PRO A 363 8.88 -24.19 6.72
C PRO A 363 8.69 -24.28 5.20
N TRP A 364 7.62 -23.68 4.66
CA TRP A 364 7.34 -23.70 3.22
C TRP A 364 8.25 -22.76 2.41
N LEU A 365 8.85 -21.77 3.07
CA LEU A 365 9.78 -20.83 2.42
C LEU A 365 11.22 -21.37 2.44
N THR A 366 11.58 -22.19 3.43
CA THR A 366 12.93 -22.74 3.59
C THR A 366 13.17 -24.01 2.78
N GLY A 367 12.10 -24.71 2.37
CA GLY A 367 12.21 -25.91 1.55
C GLY A 367 12.61 -27.17 2.33
N ASP A 368 12.48 -27.13 3.67
CA ASP A 368 12.67 -28.30 4.56
C ASP A 368 11.41 -29.17 4.67
#